data_2250a2f6fa27659366b1e3acd5fa8ba5
#
_entry.id   2250a2f6fa27659366b1e3acd5fa8ba5
#
_cell.length_a   1.000
_cell.length_b   1.000
_cell.length_c   1.000
_cell.angle_alpha   90.00
_cell.angle_beta   90.00
_cell.angle_gamma   90.00
#
_symmetry.space_group_name_H-M   'P 1'
#
loop_
_entity.id
_entity.type
_entity.pdbx_description
1 polymer ?
#
loop_
_entity_poly.entity_id
_entity_poly.type
_entity_poly.pdbx_seq_one_letter_code
_entity_poly.pdbx_strand_id
1 'polypeptide(L)'
;MNTEQKQDNSQKITTEEITAELHRRGHVVTSWEGIGGITLPTEAIATMYKIGLPENPDAPTIFKMNFPPGCTIESHTHDCDYSEIVLEGSQMIGRTWLYPGDVRI
;
A
#
# COMPACT_ATOMS: atom_id res chain seq x y z
N MET A 1 17.01 8.72 21.79
CA MET A 1 16.31 8.54 21.69
C MET A 1 15.55 7.93 21.81
N ASN A 2 15.07 7.69 21.88
CA ASN A 2 14.31 7.06 21.98
C ASN A 2 13.43 6.83 21.42
N THR A 3 13.26 6.34 21.18
CA THR A 3 12.37 6.02 20.62
C THR A 3 11.53 5.34 20.99
N GLU A 4 11.30 5.14 21.51
CA GLU A 4 10.54 4.61 21.83
C GLU A 4 9.54 4.78 21.94
N GLN A 5 9.32 5.04 21.90
CA GLN A 5 8.20 5.13 22.03
C GLN A 5 7.41 4.82 21.18
N LYS A 6 7.51 3.94 21.15
CA LYS A 6 6.77 3.59 20.10
C LYS A 6 5.35 3.77 20.31
N GLN A 7 4.69 4.19 19.32
CA GLN A 7 3.33 4.51 19.43
C GLN A 7 2.48 3.32 19.66
N ASP A 8 1.39 3.53 20.32
CA ASP A 8 0.34 2.54 20.39
C ASP A 8 -0.31 2.45 19.03
N ASN A 9 -0.23 1.31 18.40
CA ASN A 9 -0.75 1.12 17.06
C ASN A 9 -2.17 0.65 17.02
N SER A 10 -2.87 0.65 18.16
CA SER A 10 -4.24 0.20 18.18
C SER A 10 -5.18 1.16 17.46
N GLN A 11 -4.72 2.38 17.19
CA GLN A 11 -5.56 3.39 16.56
C GLN A 11 -5.05 3.75 15.19
N LYS A 12 -4.97 2.75 14.34
CA LYS A 12 -4.53 3.00 12.98
C LYS A 12 -5.57 3.81 12.23
N ILE A 13 -5.09 4.63 11.31
CA ILE A 13 -5.94 5.50 10.52
C ILE A 13 -6.45 4.73 9.32
N THR A 14 -7.73 4.86 9.02
CA THR A 14 -8.30 4.23 7.84
C THR A 14 -8.08 5.10 6.61
N THR A 15 -8.26 4.51 5.44
CA THR A 15 -8.17 5.24 4.20
C THR A 15 -9.20 6.36 4.17
N GLU A 16 -10.40 6.08 4.68
CA GLU A 16 -11.46 7.09 4.72
C GLU A 16 -11.09 8.26 5.60
N GLU A 17 -10.43 7.99 6.72
CA GLU A 17 -10.02 9.06 7.63
C GLU A 17 -8.96 9.94 7.01
N ILE A 18 -7.99 9.33 6.33
CA ILE A 18 -6.95 10.10 5.63
C ILE A 18 -7.58 10.95 4.54
N THR A 19 -8.49 10.35 3.78
CA THR A 19 -9.15 11.05 2.69
C THR A 19 -9.96 12.24 3.22
N ALA A 20 -10.66 12.04 4.32
CA ALA A 20 -11.42 13.13 4.93
C ALA A 20 -10.51 14.25 5.41
N GLU A 21 -9.35 13.89 5.95
CA GLU A 21 -8.41 14.88 6.43
C GLU A 21 -7.81 15.68 5.27
N LEU A 22 -7.49 15.00 4.16
CA LEU A 22 -7.04 15.68 2.96
C LEU A 22 -8.07 16.65 2.43
N HIS A 23 -9.33 16.25 2.47
CA HIS A 23 -10.42 17.08 2.01
C HIS A 23 -10.55 18.33 2.88
N ARG A 24 -10.39 18.18 4.17
CA ARG A 24 -10.60 19.27 5.11
C ARG A 24 -9.40 20.19 5.21
N ARG A 25 -8.19 19.64 5.19
CA ARG A 25 -6.99 20.39 5.48
C ARG A 25 -6.00 20.45 4.34
N GLY A 26 -6.11 19.54 3.39
CA GLY A 26 -5.19 19.46 2.28
C GLY A 26 -3.81 18.97 2.64
N HIS A 27 -3.61 18.48 3.87
CA HIS A 27 -2.30 18.04 4.31
C HIS A 27 -2.44 16.99 5.39
N VAL A 28 -1.90 15.82 5.16
CA VAL A 28 -1.91 14.72 6.13
C VAL A 28 -0.56 14.04 6.10
N VAL A 29 -0.04 13.74 7.28
CA VAL A 29 1.20 12.98 7.41
C VAL A 29 0.88 11.68 8.12
N THR A 30 1.30 10.57 7.53
CA THR A 30 1.09 9.27 8.14
C THR A 30 2.21 8.33 7.66
N SER A 31 2.16 7.10 8.12
CA SER A 31 3.14 6.08 7.72
C SER A 31 2.40 4.80 7.40
N TRP A 32 3.12 3.86 6.80
CA TRP A 32 2.52 2.56 6.50
C TRP A 32 1.96 1.92 7.76
N GLU A 33 2.69 2.03 8.86
CA GLU A 33 2.26 1.44 10.12
C GLU A 33 1.04 2.14 10.69
N GLY A 34 0.82 3.39 10.31
CA GLY A 34 -0.33 4.14 10.80
C GLY A 34 -1.61 3.86 10.05
N ILE A 35 -1.54 3.08 8.96
CA ILE A 35 -2.71 2.78 8.14
C ILE A 35 -3.05 1.31 8.35
N GLY A 36 -4.33 1.04 8.57
CA GLY A 36 -4.78 -0.33 8.74
C GLY A 36 -4.66 -1.13 7.46
N GLY A 37 -4.29 -2.40 7.59
CA GLY A 37 -4.21 -3.30 6.47
C GLY A 37 -5.43 -4.19 6.37
N ILE A 38 -5.64 -4.74 5.19
CA ILE A 38 -6.72 -5.68 4.92
C ILE A 38 -6.07 -6.99 4.49
N THR A 39 -6.47 -8.07 5.14
CA THR A 39 -5.97 -9.40 4.75
C THR A 39 -6.84 -9.94 3.63
N LEU A 40 -6.20 -10.31 2.54
CA LEU A 40 -6.89 -10.85 1.37
C LEU A 40 -7.02 -12.37 1.48
N PRO A 41 -7.86 -12.99 0.63
CA PRO A 41 -7.99 -14.45 0.66
C PRO A 41 -6.69 -15.19 0.39
N THR A 42 -5.74 -14.56 -0.28
CA THR A 42 -4.42 -15.15 -0.53
C THR A 42 -3.51 -15.03 0.67
N GLU A 43 -4.00 -14.46 1.78
CA GLU A 43 -3.24 -14.15 2.98
C GLU A 43 -2.27 -12.97 2.80
N ALA A 44 -2.26 -12.36 1.64
CA ALA A 44 -1.54 -11.11 1.44
C ALA A 44 -2.24 -10.00 2.23
N ILE A 45 -1.46 -9.04 2.66
CA ILE A 45 -2.00 -7.90 3.39
C ILE A 45 -1.84 -6.67 2.51
N ALA A 46 -2.94 -5.99 2.28
CA ALA A 46 -2.96 -4.79 1.45
C ALA A 46 -3.19 -3.58 2.34
N THR A 47 -2.33 -2.59 2.22
CA THR A 47 -2.51 -1.29 2.84
C THR A 47 -2.70 -0.30 1.71
N MET A 48 -3.78 0.48 1.77
CA MET A 48 -4.16 1.31 0.64
C MET A 48 -4.53 2.71 1.09
N TYR A 49 -4.17 3.69 0.29
CA TYR A 49 -4.72 5.03 0.46
C TYR A 49 -4.70 5.75 -0.89
N LYS A 50 -5.61 6.68 -1.03
CA LYS A 50 -5.72 7.50 -2.21
C LYS A 50 -4.91 8.77 -2.05
N ILE A 51 -4.37 9.25 -3.15
CA ILE A 51 -3.67 10.51 -3.17
C ILE A 51 -4.58 11.51 -3.86
N GLY A 52 -5.22 12.36 -3.06
CA GLY A 52 -6.12 13.38 -3.61
C GLY A 52 -7.48 13.32 -2.95
N LEU A 53 -8.39 14.12 -3.47
CA LEU A 53 -9.72 14.26 -2.89
C LEU A 53 -10.62 13.11 -3.33
N PRO A 54 -11.57 12.73 -2.49
CA PRO A 54 -12.45 11.59 -2.81
C PRO A 54 -13.32 11.81 -4.02
N GLU A 55 -13.59 13.08 -4.37
CA GLU A 55 -14.43 13.39 -5.50
C GLU A 55 -13.72 13.22 -6.83
N ASN A 56 -12.39 13.11 -6.82
CA ASN A 56 -11.63 13.00 -8.03
C ASN A 56 -11.51 11.53 -8.44
N PRO A 57 -12.24 11.08 -9.48
CA PRO A 57 -12.18 9.69 -9.88
C PRO A 57 -10.82 9.29 -10.46
N ASP A 58 -10.00 10.27 -10.83
CA ASP A 58 -8.68 9.99 -11.39
C ASP A 58 -7.58 10.08 -10.34
N ALA A 59 -7.94 10.23 -9.08
CA ALA A 59 -6.95 10.31 -8.02
C ALA A 59 -6.14 9.02 -7.93
N PRO A 60 -4.81 9.11 -7.88
CA PRO A 60 -3.99 7.91 -7.76
C PRO A 60 -4.24 7.20 -6.44
N THR A 61 -4.02 5.89 -6.46
CA THR A 61 -4.11 5.06 -5.27
C THR A 61 -2.77 4.38 -5.07
N ILE A 62 -2.31 4.37 -3.84
CA ILE A 62 -1.09 3.66 -3.50
C ILE A 62 -1.45 2.43 -2.69
N PHE A 63 -0.89 1.30 -3.10
CA PHE A 63 -1.01 0.05 -2.35
C PHE A 63 0.36 -0.37 -1.88
N LYS A 64 0.46 -0.71 -0.61
CA LYS A 64 1.59 -1.49 -0.14
C LYS A 64 1.09 -2.91 0.07
N MET A 65 1.71 -3.84 -0.64
CA MET A 65 1.29 -5.24 -0.57
C MET A 65 2.34 -6.03 0.18
N ASN A 66 1.90 -6.88 1.07
CA ASN A 66 2.78 -7.74 1.83
C ASN A 66 2.35 -9.18 1.57
N PHE A 67 3.17 -9.92 0.85
CA PHE A 67 2.84 -11.29 0.47
C PHE A 67 3.57 -12.27 1.36
N PRO A 68 2.90 -13.30 1.87
CA PRO A 68 3.61 -14.35 2.61
C PRO A 68 4.55 -15.09 1.66
N PRO A 69 5.65 -15.65 2.21
CA PRO A 69 6.58 -16.41 1.38
C PRO A 69 5.86 -17.54 0.64
N GLY A 70 6.21 -17.72 -0.63
CA GLY A 70 5.62 -18.76 -1.43
C GLY A 70 4.23 -18.45 -1.96
N CYS A 71 3.71 -17.27 -1.69
CA CYS A 71 2.40 -16.86 -2.17
C CYS A 71 2.40 -16.76 -3.69
N THR A 72 1.37 -17.27 -4.32
CA THR A 72 1.21 -17.23 -5.77
C THR A 72 -0.06 -16.48 -6.10
N ILE A 73 0.05 -15.52 -7.01
CA ILE A 73 -1.08 -14.74 -7.48
C ILE A 73 -1.34 -15.14 -8.93
N GLU A 74 -2.58 -15.46 -9.23
CA GLU A 74 -2.95 -15.82 -10.59
C GLU A 74 -2.81 -14.62 -11.51
N SER A 75 -2.55 -14.91 -12.78
CA SER A 75 -2.47 -13.86 -13.78
C SER A 75 -3.77 -13.09 -13.85
N HIS A 76 -3.66 -11.79 -13.92
CA HIS A 76 -4.81 -10.92 -14.03
C HIS A 76 -4.37 -9.63 -14.68
N THR A 77 -5.34 -8.81 -15.07
CA THR A 77 -5.07 -7.52 -15.68
C THR A 77 -5.75 -6.44 -14.87
N HIS A 78 -5.27 -5.22 -15.07
CA HIS A 78 -5.87 -4.04 -14.48
C HIS A 78 -6.36 -3.16 -15.61
N ASP A 79 -7.39 -2.39 -15.34
CA ASP A 79 -7.95 -1.47 -16.34
C ASP A 79 -7.38 -0.06 -16.19
N CYS A 80 -6.21 0.04 -15.61
CA CYS A 80 -5.53 1.32 -15.42
C CYS A 80 -4.02 1.11 -15.50
N ASP A 81 -3.32 2.19 -15.76
CA ASP A 81 -1.87 2.17 -15.70
C ASP A 81 -1.43 2.02 -14.25
N TYR A 82 -0.38 1.28 -14.06
CA TYR A 82 0.20 1.17 -12.73
C TYR A 82 1.66 0.79 -12.84
N SER A 83 2.37 0.99 -11.77
CA SER A 83 3.74 0.53 -11.64
C SER A 83 3.92 0.00 -10.22
N GLU A 84 4.93 -0.81 -10.05
CA GLU A 84 5.23 -1.35 -8.73
C GLU A 84 6.72 -1.39 -8.52
N ILE A 85 7.10 -1.30 -7.26
CA ILE A 85 8.48 -1.37 -6.87
C ILE A 85 8.61 -2.39 -5.76
N VAL A 86 9.62 -3.24 -5.84
CA VAL A 86 9.90 -4.21 -4.79
C VAL A 86 10.66 -3.48 -3.68
N LEU A 87 10.16 -3.56 -2.47
CA LEU A 87 10.79 -2.94 -1.31
C LEU A 87 11.64 -3.94 -0.53
N GLU A 88 11.17 -5.17 -0.39
CA GLU A 88 11.85 -6.21 0.34
C GLU A 88 11.57 -7.55 -0.32
N GLY A 89 12.51 -8.47 -0.18
CA GLY A 89 12.33 -9.82 -0.68
C GLY A 89 12.47 -9.88 -2.19
N SER A 90 11.77 -10.80 -2.80
CA SER A 90 11.82 -10.97 -4.24
C SER A 90 10.48 -11.49 -4.73
N GLN A 91 10.23 -11.24 -6.01
CA GLN A 91 8.98 -11.71 -6.61
C GLN A 91 9.26 -12.07 -8.07
N MET A 92 8.61 -13.11 -8.53
CA MET A 92 8.76 -13.52 -9.92
C MET A 92 7.52 -13.10 -10.70
N ILE A 93 7.77 -12.38 -11.79
CA ILE A 93 6.72 -11.99 -12.72
C ILE A 93 7.02 -12.70 -14.03
N GLY A 94 6.13 -13.60 -14.44
CA GLY A 94 6.44 -14.43 -15.58
C GLY A 94 7.65 -15.28 -15.28
N ARG A 95 8.76 -15.00 -15.95
CA ARG A 95 10.00 -15.74 -15.74
C ARG A 95 11.11 -14.86 -15.22
N THR A 96 10.76 -13.65 -14.77
CA THR A 96 11.76 -12.68 -14.34
C THR A 96 11.65 -12.47 -12.85
N TRP A 97 12.76 -12.60 -12.15
CA TRP A 97 12.83 -12.29 -10.73
C TRP A 97 13.10 -10.80 -10.57
N LEU A 98 12.32 -10.19 -9.68
CA LEU A 98 12.51 -8.79 -9.30
C LEU A 98 12.99 -8.75 -7.86
N TYR A 99 13.89 -7.82 -7.58
CA TYR A 99 14.54 -7.66 -6.28
C TYR A 99 14.37 -6.24 -5.79
N PRO A 100 14.70 -5.97 -4.53
CA PRO A 100 14.50 -4.63 -3.98
C PRO A 100 15.11 -3.55 -4.87
N GLY A 101 14.30 -2.54 -5.16
CA GLY A 101 14.70 -1.46 -6.05
C GLY A 101 14.28 -1.64 -7.49
N ASP A 102 13.89 -2.86 -7.88
CA ASP A 102 13.40 -3.06 -9.24
C ASP A 102 12.00 -2.51 -9.37
N VAL A 103 11.73 -1.92 -10.53
CA VAL A 103 10.45 -1.29 -10.84
C VAL A 103 9.87 -1.95 -12.07
N ARG A 104 8.61 -2.30 -12.00
CA ARG A 104 7.88 -2.82 -13.14
C ARG A 104 6.79 -1.82 -13.52
N ILE A 105 6.70 -1.55 -14.80
CA ILE A 105 5.70 -0.63 -15.32
C ILE A 105 4.76 -1.38 -16.21
#